data_a61810a8d4199e0727318a6d5b12865f
#
_entry.id   a61810a8d4199e0727318a6d5b12865f
#
_cell.length_a   1.000
_cell.length_b   1.000
_cell.length_c   1.000
_cell.angle_alpha   90.00
_cell.angle_beta   90.00
_cell.angle_gamma   90.00
#
_symmetry.space_group_name_H-M   'P 1'
#
loop_
_entity.id
_entity.type
_entity.pdbx_description
1 polymer ?
#
loop_
_entity_poly.entity_id
_entity_poly.type
_entity_poly.pdbx_seq_one_letter_code
_entity_poly.pdbx_strand_id
1 'polypeptide(L)'
;PNTFFLIPAANKELAQMIESIESINEIPFNLSIDCAQDFLALSPISIVTSGTASLEAAVLGSVPIICYKTNKLNYAILSRLLKTPFIGLPNLLLQEYIFHELVQNNLTPNTIVESFQKILIDSGQYNSYLSKINHSMHGEGFEVAANAIKKIL
;
A
#
# COMPACT_ATOMS: atom_id res chain seq x y z
N PRO A 1 13.32 18.42 2.79
CA PRO A 1 13.36 17.39 3.81
C PRO A 1 14.28 16.27 3.36
N ASN A 2 15.15 15.79 4.26
CA ASN A 2 15.99 14.63 3.99
C ASN A 2 15.08 13.39 4.00
N THR A 3 14.71 12.92 2.82
CA THR A 3 13.89 11.71 2.66
C THR A 3 14.84 10.53 2.45
N PHE A 4 14.67 9.47 3.21
CA PHE A 4 15.40 8.21 3.08
C PHE A 4 14.43 7.13 2.62
N PHE A 5 14.83 6.35 1.63
CA PHE A 5 13.97 5.32 1.04
C PHE A 5 14.33 3.93 1.55
N LEU A 6 13.32 3.16 1.95
CA LEU A 6 13.43 1.74 2.26
C LEU A 6 12.80 0.95 1.12
N ILE A 7 13.58 0.15 0.44
CA ILE A 7 13.18 -0.58 -0.77
C ILE A 7 13.28 -2.09 -0.50
N PRO A 8 12.16 -2.78 -0.25
CA PRO A 8 12.18 -4.24 -0.11
C PRO A 8 12.17 -4.89 -1.48
N ALA A 9 13.11 -5.79 -1.74
CA ALA A 9 13.11 -6.65 -2.92
C ALA A 9 12.62 -8.05 -2.56
N ALA A 10 11.80 -8.66 -3.40
CA ALA A 10 11.27 -9.99 -3.17
C ALA A 10 12.32 -11.11 -3.39
N ASN A 11 13.38 -10.82 -4.14
CA ASN A 11 14.48 -11.75 -4.43
C ASN A 11 15.74 -11.01 -4.91
N LYS A 12 16.83 -11.78 -5.09
CA LYS A 12 18.12 -11.24 -5.53
C LYS A 12 18.09 -10.64 -6.95
N GLU A 13 17.32 -11.24 -7.85
CA GLU A 13 17.22 -10.75 -9.22
C GLU A 13 16.58 -9.36 -9.26
N LEU A 14 15.51 -9.15 -8.50
CA LEU A 14 14.87 -7.84 -8.37
C LEU A 14 15.78 -6.82 -7.67
N ALA A 15 16.52 -7.23 -6.65
CA ALA A 15 17.51 -6.36 -6.01
C ALA A 15 18.56 -5.87 -7.02
N GLN A 16 19.13 -6.76 -7.82
CA GLN A 16 20.09 -6.42 -8.87
C GLN A 16 19.50 -5.50 -9.95
N MET A 17 18.22 -5.73 -10.33
CA MET A 17 17.52 -4.82 -11.26
C MET A 17 17.42 -3.41 -10.68
N ILE A 18 17.06 -3.27 -9.41
CA ILE A 18 16.95 -1.97 -8.74
C ILE A 18 18.31 -1.29 -8.68
N GLU A 19 19.36 -1.98 -8.28
CA GLU A 19 20.73 -1.47 -8.22
C GLU A 19 21.27 -1.04 -9.59
N SER A 20 20.80 -1.64 -10.69
CA SER A 20 21.18 -1.30 -12.05
C SER A 20 20.57 0.01 -12.58
N ILE A 21 19.62 0.60 -11.86
CA ILE A 21 19.03 1.89 -12.23
C ILE A 21 20.03 3.00 -11.88
N GLU A 22 20.60 3.65 -12.89
CA GLU A 22 21.64 4.68 -12.69
C GLU A 22 21.26 5.76 -11.69
N SER A 23 20.02 6.27 -11.76
CA SER A 23 19.51 7.33 -10.89
C SER A 23 19.27 6.89 -9.45
N ILE A 24 19.26 5.59 -9.14
CA ILE A 24 19.01 5.11 -7.77
C ILE A 24 20.13 5.55 -6.83
N ASN A 25 21.36 5.64 -7.32
CA ASN A 25 22.54 6.02 -6.54
C ASN A 25 22.57 7.52 -6.16
N GLU A 26 21.67 8.32 -6.73
CA GLU A 26 21.54 9.75 -6.43
C GLU A 26 20.66 10.02 -5.20
N ILE A 27 19.98 9.01 -4.69
CA ILE A 27 19.07 9.11 -3.53
C ILE A 27 19.57 8.26 -2.37
N PRO A 28 19.37 8.69 -1.11
CA PRO A 28 19.70 7.87 0.04
C PRO A 28 18.66 6.75 0.21
N PHE A 29 19.08 5.50 0.10
CA PHE A 29 18.18 4.33 0.25
C PHE A 29 18.86 3.16 0.96
N ASN A 30 18.03 2.26 1.47
CA ASN A 30 18.41 0.92 1.89
C ASN A 30 17.59 -0.08 1.07
N LEU A 31 18.29 -1.02 0.44
CA LEU A 31 17.71 -2.12 -0.32
C LEU A 31 17.96 -3.42 0.43
N SER A 32 16.89 -4.15 0.74
CA SER A 32 16.99 -5.44 1.43
C SER A 32 16.00 -6.46 0.88
N ILE A 33 16.30 -7.75 1.07
CA ILE A 33 15.46 -8.86 0.61
C ILE A 33 14.64 -9.37 1.79
N ASP A 34 13.39 -9.75 1.53
CA ASP A 34 12.45 -10.36 2.51
C ASP A 34 12.20 -9.54 3.79
N CYS A 35 12.26 -8.20 3.70
CA CYS A 35 12.07 -7.29 4.83
C CYS A 35 10.90 -6.30 4.62
N ALA A 36 9.93 -6.64 3.78
CA ALA A 36 8.85 -5.72 3.42
C ALA A 36 8.05 -5.26 4.65
N GLN A 37 7.73 -6.16 5.57
CA GLN A 37 6.97 -5.84 6.78
C GLN A 37 7.74 -4.92 7.72
N ASP A 38 9.03 -5.19 7.92
CA ASP A 38 9.90 -4.34 8.76
C ASP A 38 9.99 -2.93 8.18
N PHE A 39 10.16 -2.82 6.86
CA PHE A 39 10.24 -1.53 6.18
C PHE A 39 8.92 -0.76 6.23
N LEU A 40 7.78 -1.45 6.09
CA LEU A 40 6.46 -0.83 6.26
C LEU A 40 6.25 -0.33 7.69
N ALA A 41 6.64 -1.12 8.70
CA ALA A 41 6.54 -0.73 10.11
C ALA A 41 7.43 0.46 10.49
N LEU A 42 8.55 0.65 9.79
CA LEU A 42 9.48 1.76 10.01
C LEU A 42 9.13 3.01 9.22
N SER A 43 8.31 2.89 8.16
CA SER A 43 8.02 3.98 7.23
C SER A 43 6.68 4.64 7.53
N PRO A 44 6.63 5.95 7.83
CA PRO A 44 5.35 6.65 8.05
C PRO A 44 4.48 6.72 6.78
N ILE A 45 5.11 6.68 5.61
CA ILE A 45 4.43 6.72 4.30
C ILE A 45 5.05 5.64 3.42
N SER A 46 4.22 4.91 2.69
CA SER A 46 4.65 3.89 1.75
C SER A 46 4.04 4.07 0.36
N ILE A 47 4.79 3.73 -0.67
CA ILE A 47 4.31 3.65 -2.05
C ILE A 47 4.15 2.17 -2.37
N VAL A 48 2.92 1.72 -2.54
CA VAL A 48 2.59 0.30 -2.68
C VAL A 48 1.67 0.04 -3.86
N THR A 49 1.74 -1.15 -4.42
CA THR A 49 0.76 -1.56 -5.42
C THR A 49 -0.59 -1.86 -4.77
N SER A 50 -1.67 -1.68 -5.55
CA SER A 50 -3.01 -2.12 -5.13
C SER A 50 -3.00 -3.63 -4.85
N GLY A 51 -3.64 -4.03 -3.74
CA GLY A 51 -3.69 -5.42 -3.27
C GLY A 51 -3.45 -5.51 -1.76
N THR A 52 -3.05 -6.69 -1.30
CA THR A 52 -2.79 -6.97 0.12
C THR A 52 -1.71 -6.09 0.72
N ALA A 53 -0.69 -5.72 -0.05
CA ALA A 53 0.39 -4.84 0.40
C ALA A 53 -0.11 -3.47 0.89
N SER A 54 -1.17 -2.91 0.27
CA SER A 54 -1.75 -1.64 0.72
C SER A 54 -2.47 -1.76 2.07
N LEU A 55 -3.13 -2.88 2.32
CA LEU A 55 -3.77 -3.15 3.62
C LEU A 55 -2.72 -3.46 4.69
N GLU A 56 -1.71 -4.24 4.36
CA GLU A 56 -0.59 -4.57 5.24
C GLU A 56 0.15 -3.30 5.69
N ALA A 57 0.43 -2.38 4.77
CA ALA A 57 1.00 -1.07 5.09
C ALA A 57 0.15 -0.32 6.12
N ALA A 58 -1.17 -0.22 5.88
CA ALA A 58 -2.07 0.46 6.79
C ALA A 58 -2.15 -0.20 8.17
N VAL A 59 -2.17 -1.53 8.25
CA VAL A 59 -2.16 -2.30 9.50
C VAL A 59 -0.87 -2.07 10.30
N LEU A 60 0.26 -1.97 9.60
CA LEU A 60 1.57 -1.70 10.21
C LEU A 60 1.81 -0.22 10.55
N GLY A 61 0.84 0.65 10.29
CA GLY A 61 0.91 2.06 10.66
C GLY A 61 1.52 2.98 9.59
N SER A 62 1.80 2.46 8.40
CA SER A 62 2.27 3.25 7.26
C SER A 62 1.09 3.76 6.43
N VAL A 63 1.09 5.04 6.07
CA VAL A 63 0.07 5.63 5.18
C VAL A 63 0.36 5.22 3.72
N PRO A 64 -0.45 4.37 3.08
CA PRO A 64 -0.17 3.91 1.73
C PRO A 64 -0.57 4.95 0.67
N ILE A 65 0.33 5.22 -0.27
CA ILE A 65 0.02 5.77 -1.60
C ILE A 65 -0.16 4.57 -2.52
N ILE A 66 -1.39 4.33 -2.95
CA ILE A 66 -1.78 3.09 -3.63
C ILE A 66 -1.64 3.29 -5.13
N CYS A 67 -0.73 2.56 -5.75
CA CYS A 67 -0.40 2.65 -7.16
C CYS A 67 -0.98 1.46 -7.94
N TYR A 68 -1.61 1.73 -9.08
CA TYR A 68 -2.09 0.67 -9.96
C TYR A 68 -1.94 1.03 -11.43
N LYS A 69 -1.20 0.20 -12.15
CA LYS A 69 -1.03 0.33 -13.60
C LYS A 69 -1.10 -1.04 -14.27
N THR A 70 -1.95 -1.16 -15.26
CA THR A 70 -2.08 -2.36 -16.09
C THR A 70 -2.35 -1.98 -17.53
N ASN A 71 -2.35 -2.94 -18.44
CA ASN A 71 -2.68 -2.64 -19.83
C ASN A 71 -4.13 -2.16 -19.98
N LYS A 72 -4.39 -1.36 -21.03
CA LYS A 72 -5.70 -0.71 -21.24
C LYS A 72 -6.86 -1.69 -21.34
N LEU A 73 -6.64 -2.89 -21.90
CA LEU A 73 -7.68 -3.90 -22.08
C LEU A 73 -8.07 -4.50 -20.73
N ASN A 74 -7.09 -4.91 -19.92
CA ASN A 74 -7.34 -5.44 -18.58
C ASN A 74 -8.02 -4.41 -17.68
N TYR A 75 -7.61 -3.14 -17.78
CA TYR A 75 -8.24 -2.07 -17.02
C TYR A 75 -9.70 -1.86 -17.44
N ALA A 76 -10.01 -1.86 -18.74
CA ALA A 76 -11.37 -1.70 -19.25
C ALA A 76 -12.31 -2.85 -18.79
N ILE A 77 -11.78 -4.07 -18.69
CA ILE A 77 -12.52 -5.21 -18.16
C ILE A 77 -12.71 -5.07 -16.65
N LEU A 78 -11.64 -4.81 -15.92
CA LEU A 78 -11.65 -4.70 -14.48
C LEU A 78 -12.55 -3.56 -13.99
N SER A 79 -12.48 -2.38 -14.61
CA SER A 79 -13.29 -1.21 -14.25
C SER A 79 -14.80 -1.42 -14.45
N ARG A 80 -15.19 -2.33 -15.37
CA ARG A 80 -16.59 -2.72 -15.57
C ARG A 80 -17.08 -3.78 -14.58
N LEU A 81 -16.16 -4.63 -14.09
CA LEU A 81 -16.47 -5.69 -13.14
C LEU A 81 -16.46 -5.20 -11.69
N LEU A 82 -15.63 -4.21 -11.37
CA LEU A 82 -15.58 -3.61 -10.04
C LEU A 82 -16.83 -2.75 -9.81
N LYS A 83 -17.67 -3.21 -8.89
CA LYS A 83 -18.86 -2.46 -8.40
C LYS A 83 -18.51 -1.40 -7.36
N THR A 84 -17.23 -1.26 -7.01
CA THR A 84 -16.74 -0.35 -5.99
C THR A 84 -15.94 0.78 -6.61
N PRO A 85 -16.02 2.01 -6.06
CA PRO A 85 -15.23 3.14 -6.55
C PRO A 85 -13.75 3.07 -6.10
N PHE A 86 -13.38 2.10 -5.26
CA PHE A 86 -12.05 1.97 -4.67
C PHE A 86 -11.32 0.75 -5.22
N ILE A 87 -10.02 0.88 -5.45
CA ILE A 87 -9.12 -0.22 -5.83
C ILE A 87 -8.21 -0.66 -4.68
N GLY A 88 -8.00 0.20 -3.71
CA GLY A 88 -7.19 -0.08 -2.53
C GLY A 88 -8.01 -0.75 -1.44
N LEU A 89 -7.52 -1.86 -0.89
CA LEU A 89 -8.20 -2.58 0.18
C LEU A 89 -8.47 -1.72 1.44
N PRO A 90 -7.58 -0.79 1.87
CA PRO A 90 -7.87 0.07 3.00
C PRO A 90 -9.07 0.98 2.77
N ASN A 91 -9.19 1.61 1.59
CA ASN A 91 -10.34 2.46 1.24
C ASN A 91 -11.62 1.62 1.12
N LEU A 92 -11.51 0.43 0.53
CA LEU A 92 -12.62 -0.50 0.44
C LEU A 92 -13.13 -0.95 1.82
N LEU A 93 -12.23 -1.24 2.75
CA LEU A 93 -12.56 -1.63 4.12
C LEU A 93 -13.26 -0.49 4.88
N LEU A 94 -12.78 0.74 4.72
CA LEU A 94 -13.36 1.94 5.33
C LEU A 94 -14.62 2.43 4.62
N GLN A 95 -14.88 1.97 3.38
CA GLN A 95 -15.91 2.46 2.47
C GLN A 95 -15.82 3.99 2.24
N GLU A 96 -14.59 4.51 2.28
CA GLU A 96 -14.29 5.94 2.16
C GLU A 96 -12.95 6.13 1.42
N TYR A 97 -12.87 7.20 0.60
CA TYR A 97 -11.63 7.57 -0.10
C TYR A 97 -10.71 8.36 0.85
N ILE A 98 -9.86 7.66 1.58
CA ILE A 98 -8.92 8.23 2.55
C ILE A 98 -7.49 8.23 2.00
N PHE A 99 -7.05 7.07 1.53
CA PHE A 99 -5.70 6.88 1.00
C PHE A 99 -5.67 7.18 -0.49
N HIS A 100 -4.62 7.87 -0.94
CA HIS A 100 -4.48 8.25 -2.33
C HIS A 100 -4.35 7.03 -3.24
N GLU A 101 -5.20 6.94 -4.27
CA GLU A 101 -5.16 5.91 -5.31
C GLU A 101 -4.73 6.52 -6.64
N LEU A 102 -3.53 6.20 -7.07
CA LEU A 102 -2.94 6.66 -8.33
C LEU A 102 -3.09 5.57 -9.39
N VAL A 103 -4.06 5.76 -10.28
CA VAL A 103 -4.50 4.72 -11.23
C VAL A 103 -4.15 5.12 -12.65
N GLN A 104 -3.53 4.21 -13.41
CA GLN A 104 -3.26 4.35 -14.84
C GLN A 104 -2.53 5.66 -15.19
N ASN A 105 -3.20 6.58 -15.89
CA ASN A 105 -2.64 7.85 -16.33
C ASN A 105 -2.39 8.83 -15.18
N ASN A 106 -3.07 8.63 -14.04
CA ASN A 106 -2.86 9.44 -12.83
C ASN A 106 -1.62 8.98 -12.04
N LEU A 107 -1.04 7.83 -12.36
CA LEU A 107 0.20 7.38 -11.77
C LEU A 107 1.38 8.02 -12.51
N THR A 108 1.84 9.13 -12.00
CA THR A 108 3.00 9.88 -12.49
C THR A 108 3.94 10.25 -11.33
N PRO A 109 5.23 10.53 -11.57
CA PRO A 109 6.14 11.00 -10.53
C PRO A 109 5.59 12.23 -9.79
N ASN A 110 4.99 13.19 -10.50
CA ASN A 110 4.44 14.40 -9.92
C ASN A 110 3.27 14.09 -8.96
N THR A 111 2.34 13.23 -9.35
CA THR A 111 1.18 12.88 -8.50
C THR A 111 1.59 12.07 -7.28
N ILE A 112 2.66 11.28 -7.37
CA ILE A 112 3.25 10.61 -6.19
C ILE A 112 3.79 11.65 -5.22
N VAL A 113 4.59 12.61 -5.71
CA VAL A 113 5.16 13.69 -4.86
C VAL A 113 4.06 14.55 -4.24
N GLU A 114 3.04 14.93 -5.00
CA GLU A 114 1.89 15.68 -4.49
C GLU A 114 1.15 14.92 -3.38
N SER A 115 0.92 13.62 -3.57
CA SER A 115 0.29 12.75 -2.57
C SER A 115 1.14 12.66 -1.30
N PHE A 116 2.45 12.47 -1.45
CA PHE A 116 3.40 12.44 -0.35
C PHE A 116 3.38 13.76 0.46
N GLN A 117 3.42 14.90 -0.22
CA GLN A 117 3.37 16.22 0.42
C GLN A 117 2.07 16.45 1.19
N LYS A 118 0.92 16.07 0.62
CA LYS A 118 -0.38 16.15 1.30
C LYS A 118 -0.41 15.30 2.58
N ILE A 119 0.08 14.06 2.51
CA ILE A 119 0.14 13.19 3.68
C ILE A 119 1.02 13.78 4.77
N LEU A 120 2.17 14.39 4.42
CA LEU A 120 3.05 15.04 5.40
C LEU A 120 2.36 16.21 6.11
N ILE A 121 1.55 17.01 5.40
CA ILE A 121 0.82 18.15 5.95
C ILE A 121 -0.29 17.66 6.89
N ASP A 122 -1.03 16.64 6.47
CA ASP A 122 -2.24 16.16 7.15
C ASP A 122 -1.99 14.88 7.98
N SER A 123 -0.75 14.62 8.39
CA SER A 123 -0.33 13.36 9.03
C SER A 123 -1.20 12.95 10.24
N GLY A 124 -1.66 13.90 11.03
CA GLY A 124 -2.52 13.65 12.20
C GLY A 124 -3.88 13.04 11.85
N GLN A 125 -4.45 13.37 10.68
CA GLN A 125 -5.72 12.83 10.23
C GLN A 125 -5.63 11.34 9.92
N TYR A 126 -4.55 10.89 9.29
CA TYR A 126 -4.37 9.49 8.91
C TYR A 126 -4.28 8.54 10.10
N ASN A 127 -3.73 8.98 11.23
CA ASN A 127 -3.58 8.16 12.43
C ASN A 127 -4.92 7.58 12.91
N SER A 128 -6.00 8.34 12.82
CA SER A 128 -7.34 7.87 13.21
C SER A 128 -7.85 6.75 12.29
N TYR A 129 -7.58 6.84 11.00
CA TYR A 129 -7.98 5.82 10.03
C TYR A 129 -7.11 4.56 10.11
N LEU A 130 -5.81 4.70 10.30
CA LEU A 130 -4.91 3.57 10.55
C LEU A 130 -5.32 2.80 11.80
N SER A 131 -5.69 3.50 12.88
CA SER A 131 -6.21 2.89 14.11
C SER A 131 -7.52 2.13 13.87
N LYS A 132 -8.45 2.67 13.07
CA LYS A 132 -9.71 1.97 12.71
C LYS A 132 -9.42 0.68 11.92
N ILE A 133 -8.52 0.73 10.94
CA ILE A 133 -8.12 -0.45 10.16
C ILE A 133 -7.50 -1.50 11.07
N ASN A 134 -6.54 -1.09 11.90
CA ASN A 134 -5.87 -1.99 12.83
C ASN A 134 -6.88 -2.67 13.75
N HIS A 135 -7.81 -1.92 14.34
CA HIS A 135 -8.87 -2.47 15.20
C HIS A 135 -9.77 -3.45 14.44
N SER A 136 -10.14 -3.14 13.20
CA SER A 136 -10.98 -4.02 12.36
C SER A 136 -10.27 -5.33 11.97
N MET A 137 -8.94 -5.32 11.89
CA MET A 137 -8.14 -6.49 11.51
C MET A 137 -7.73 -7.36 12.71
N HIS A 138 -7.72 -6.82 13.93
CA HIS A 138 -7.42 -7.56 15.17
C HIS A 138 -8.63 -8.30 15.75
N GLY A 139 -9.74 -8.37 15.03
CA GLY A 139 -10.91 -9.11 15.44
C GLY A 139 -10.72 -10.63 15.32
N GLU A 140 -11.60 -11.35 16.00
CA GLU A 140 -11.71 -12.80 16.23
C GLU A 140 -11.83 -13.68 14.95
N GLY A 141 -11.19 -13.27 13.82
CA GLY A 141 -11.34 -13.90 12.52
C GLY A 141 -11.10 -15.42 12.54
N PHE A 142 -10.09 -15.89 13.28
CA PHE A 142 -9.82 -17.32 13.44
C PHE A 142 -10.88 -18.03 14.29
N GLU A 143 -11.36 -17.43 15.37
CA GLU A 143 -12.41 -18.01 16.21
C GLU A 143 -13.76 -18.04 15.50
N VAL A 144 -14.11 -16.97 14.78
CA VAL A 144 -15.33 -16.90 13.96
C VAL A 144 -15.30 -17.95 12.87
N ALA A 145 -14.17 -18.10 12.14
CA ALA A 145 -14.01 -19.12 11.13
C ALA A 145 -14.07 -20.54 11.71
N ALA A 146 -13.38 -20.81 12.82
CA ALA A 146 -13.43 -22.10 13.50
C ALA A 146 -14.83 -22.46 13.99
N ASN A 147 -15.58 -21.49 14.54
CA ASN A 147 -16.94 -21.68 14.98
C ASN A 147 -17.93 -21.88 13.82
N ALA A 148 -17.69 -21.23 12.67
CA ALA A 148 -18.47 -21.46 11.46
C ALA A 148 -18.27 -22.90 10.94
N ILE A 149 -17.02 -23.38 10.91
CA ILE A 149 -16.69 -24.76 10.49
C ILE A 149 -17.30 -25.79 11.44
N LYS A 150 -17.24 -25.57 12.76
CA LYS A 150 -17.86 -26.45 13.78
C LYS A 150 -19.38 -26.58 13.64
N LYS A 151 -20.06 -25.59 13.08
CA LYS A 151 -21.51 -25.63 12.84
C LYS A 151 -21.91 -26.41 11.59
N ILE A 152 -20.95 -26.70 10.72
CA ILE A 152 -21.19 -27.43 9.45
C ILE A 152 -20.85 -28.93 9.62
N LEU A 153 -19.99 -29.26 10.58
CA LEU A 153 -19.64 -30.63 10.98
C LEU A 153 -20.62 -31.19 12.03
#